data_0cca417425e6419b6051300493e03811
#
_entry.id   0cca417425e6419b6051300493e03811
#
_cell.length_a   1.000
_cell.length_b   1.000
_cell.length_c   1.000
_cell.angle_alpha   90.00
_cell.angle_beta   90.00
_cell.angle_gamma   90.00
#
_symmetry.space_group_name_H-M   'P 1'
#
loop_
_entity.id
_entity.type
_entity.pdbx_description
1 polymer ?
#
loop_
_entity_poly.entity_id
_entity_poly.type
_entity_poly.pdbx_seq_one_letter_code
_entity_poly.pdbx_strand_id
1 'polypeptide(L)'
;EILGVLGIARDMTDTKKLEQQIRNSEKLASVGKLAAGVAHEINNPLGGILNCLYNMRKGTLSPSRQEEYLASMEDGLRRVQRIVRQLLDFSQQHNPELALADINQVVNRVLLLTDHLFVPHRVQLETALSPDIPELMIDRHMMEQVLMNLVLNAIQAMRTGGVLTIRTSMDEAHCLVRIQDSGCGISSSVLPRIFDPFFTTKPAGQGTGLGLSVSYGIVKDHGGEIRLESEEGVGTTFIITLPGQVQAA
;
A
#
# COMPACT_ATOMS: atom_id res chain seq x y z
N GLU A 1 14.57 -45.64 28.65
CA GLU A 1 13.48 -46.19 27.83
C GLU A 1 12.50 -45.06 27.49
N ILE A 2 12.38 -44.74 26.18
CA ILE A 2 11.34 -43.83 25.69
C ILE A 2 10.10 -44.68 25.49
N LEU A 3 9.06 -44.53 26.32
CA LEU A 3 7.84 -45.33 26.32
C LEU A 3 6.82 -44.95 25.22
N GLY A 4 7.07 -43.92 24.47
CA GLY A 4 6.24 -43.51 23.37
C GLY A 4 6.09 -41.97 23.29
N VAL A 5 5.81 -41.47 22.09
CA VAL A 5 5.46 -40.05 21.86
C VAL A 5 3.97 -40.02 21.49
N LEU A 6 3.15 -39.31 22.30
CA LEU A 6 1.75 -39.08 21.99
C LEU A 6 1.65 -37.81 21.16
N GLY A 7 1.30 -37.94 19.89
CA GLY A 7 1.01 -36.82 19.01
C GLY A 7 -0.49 -36.53 19.00
N ILE A 8 -0.90 -35.29 19.32
CA ILE A 8 -2.29 -34.81 19.18
C ILE A 8 -2.35 -33.94 17.92
N ALA A 9 -2.99 -34.43 16.86
CA ALA A 9 -3.30 -33.65 15.68
C ALA A 9 -4.73 -33.06 15.84
N ARG A 10 -4.86 -31.73 15.77
CA ARG A 10 -6.16 -31.05 15.77
C ARG A 10 -6.44 -30.55 14.36
N ASP A 11 -7.57 -30.96 13.80
CA ASP A 11 -8.04 -30.38 12.55
C ASP A 11 -8.48 -28.93 12.78
N MET A 12 -7.74 -27.99 12.17
CA MET A 12 -7.96 -26.55 12.29
C MET A 12 -8.73 -25.98 11.10
N THR A 13 -9.21 -26.82 10.18
CA THR A 13 -9.85 -26.38 8.93
C THR A 13 -11.09 -25.53 9.18
N ASP A 14 -11.94 -25.95 10.09
CA ASP A 14 -13.17 -25.22 10.40
C ASP A 14 -12.88 -23.94 11.19
N THR A 15 -11.88 -23.95 12.07
CA THR A 15 -11.45 -22.77 12.82
C THR A 15 -10.90 -21.72 11.86
N LYS A 16 -10.00 -22.10 10.93
CA LYS A 16 -9.45 -21.21 9.89
C LYS A 16 -10.53 -20.65 8.97
N LYS A 17 -11.51 -21.47 8.58
CA LYS A 17 -12.67 -21.01 7.78
C LYS A 17 -13.51 -19.96 8.53
N LEU A 18 -13.77 -20.20 9.81
CA LEU A 18 -14.56 -19.30 10.63
C LEU A 18 -13.83 -17.96 10.86
N GLU A 19 -12.55 -17.99 11.16
CA GLU A 19 -11.71 -16.80 11.27
C GLU A 19 -11.66 -15.99 9.96
N GLN A 20 -11.62 -16.69 8.82
CA GLN A 20 -11.68 -16.05 7.51
C GLN A 20 -13.05 -15.39 7.26
N GLN A 21 -14.15 -16.06 7.65
CA GLN A 21 -15.50 -15.49 7.54
C GLN A 21 -15.68 -14.26 8.44
N ILE A 22 -15.14 -14.29 9.65
CA ILE A 22 -15.17 -13.15 10.57
C ILE A 22 -14.38 -11.98 9.97
N ARG A 23 -13.14 -12.21 9.51
CA ARG A 23 -12.32 -11.17 8.84
C ARG A 23 -13.02 -10.57 7.62
N ASN A 24 -13.70 -11.41 6.84
CA ASN A 24 -14.47 -10.94 5.68
C ASN A 24 -15.67 -10.09 6.09
N SER A 25 -16.39 -10.52 7.13
CA SER A 25 -17.51 -9.76 7.67
C SER A 25 -17.06 -8.41 8.23
N GLU A 26 -15.92 -8.35 8.92
CA GLU A 26 -15.32 -7.12 9.42
C GLU A 26 -14.86 -6.20 8.27
N LYS A 27 -14.22 -6.75 7.21
CA LYS A 27 -13.88 -5.99 5.99
C LYS A 27 -15.12 -5.42 5.30
N LEU A 28 -16.16 -6.23 5.13
CA LEU A 28 -17.43 -5.79 4.53
C LEU A 28 -18.17 -4.76 5.40
N ALA A 29 -18.16 -4.94 6.71
CA ALA A 29 -18.72 -3.95 7.65
C ALA A 29 -17.93 -2.62 7.61
N SER A 30 -16.61 -2.68 7.46
CA SER A 30 -15.77 -1.51 7.20
C SER A 30 -16.12 -0.84 5.87
N VAL A 31 -16.29 -1.60 4.78
CA VAL A 31 -16.75 -1.07 3.49
C VAL A 31 -18.13 -0.43 3.61
N GLY A 32 -19.05 -1.04 4.35
CA GLY A 32 -20.40 -0.49 4.59
C GLY A 32 -20.37 0.85 5.36
N LYS A 33 -19.55 0.95 6.40
CA LYS A 33 -19.34 2.20 7.15
C LYS A 33 -18.66 3.30 6.29
N LEU A 34 -17.87 2.88 5.32
CA LEU A 34 -17.06 3.74 4.46
C LEU A 34 -17.70 4.03 3.10
N ALA A 35 -18.85 3.36 2.79
CA ALA A 35 -19.56 3.56 1.53
C ALA A 35 -19.89 5.04 1.27
N ALA A 36 -20.19 5.80 2.30
CA ALA A 36 -20.40 7.24 2.19
C ALA A 36 -19.13 8.00 1.77
N GLY A 37 -17.97 7.63 2.31
CA GLY A 37 -16.67 8.22 1.94
C GLY A 37 -16.27 7.90 0.49
N VAL A 38 -16.40 6.63 0.11
CA VAL A 38 -16.13 6.17 -1.27
C VAL A 38 -17.07 6.84 -2.27
N ALA A 39 -18.37 6.89 -1.95
CA ALA A 39 -19.35 7.57 -2.79
C ALA A 39 -18.99 9.06 -2.94
N HIS A 40 -18.55 9.72 -1.88
CA HIS A 40 -18.13 11.12 -1.92
C HIS A 40 -16.85 11.31 -2.78
N GLU A 41 -15.87 10.42 -2.65
CA GLU A 41 -14.64 10.47 -3.44
C GLU A 41 -14.85 10.18 -4.94
N ILE A 42 -15.82 9.32 -5.27
CA ILE A 42 -16.23 9.08 -6.67
C ILE A 42 -17.07 10.25 -7.21
N ASN A 43 -18.01 10.77 -6.42
CA ASN A 43 -18.90 11.85 -6.85
C ASN A 43 -18.17 13.17 -7.08
N ASN A 44 -17.08 13.43 -6.36
CA ASN A 44 -16.29 14.66 -6.53
C ASN A 44 -15.72 14.81 -7.96
N PRO A 45 -14.92 13.85 -8.49
CA PRO A 45 -14.44 13.94 -9.88
C PRO A 45 -15.57 13.87 -10.90
N LEU A 46 -16.63 13.09 -10.65
CA LEU A 46 -17.81 13.05 -11.53
C LEU A 46 -18.49 14.41 -11.60
N GLY A 47 -18.64 15.10 -10.47
CA GLY A 47 -19.17 16.48 -10.46
C GLY A 47 -18.31 17.45 -11.26
N GLY A 48 -16.99 17.34 -11.17
CA GLY A 48 -16.03 18.11 -11.98
C GLY A 48 -16.21 17.84 -13.49
N ILE A 49 -16.30 16.57 -13.88
CA ILE A 49 -16.53 16.14 -15.28
C ILE A 49 -17.84 16.70 -15.80
N LEU A 50 -18.93 16.57 -15.04
CA LEU A 50 -20.24 17.09 -15.42
C LEU A 50 -20.22 18.61 -15.58
N ASN A 51 -19.51 19.34 -14.73
CA ASN A 51 -19.35 20.79 -14.82
C ASN A 51 -18.58 21.20 -16.09
N CYS A 52 -17.49 20.48 -16.40
CA CYS A 52 -16.75 20.69 -17.66
C CYS A 52 -17.64 20.45 -18.88
N LEU A 53 -18.38 19.34 -18.92
CA LEU A 53 -19.34 19.03 -19.99
C LEU A 53 -20.42 20.09 -20.13
N TYR A 54 -20.99 20.55 -19.01
CA TYR A 54 -22.02 21.58 -19.03
C TYR A 54 -21.49 22.90 -19.63
N ASN A 55 -20.28 23.31 -19.25
CA ASN A 55 -19.65 24.52 -19.79
C ASN A 55 -19.31 24.38 -21.29
N MET A 56 -18.83 23.20 -21.73
CA MET A 56 -18.57 22.94 -23.15
C MET A 56 -19.84 23.00 -23.99
N ARG A 57 -20.97 22.51 -23.48
CA ARG A 57 -22.27 22.57 -24.19
C ARG A 57 -22.82 23.98 -24.39
N LYS A 58 -22.40 24.95 -23.54
CA LYS A 58 -22.82 26.35 -23.70
C LYS A 58 -22.20 27.07 -24.91
N GLY A 59 -21.23 26.47 -25.59
CA GLY A 59 -20.83 26.84 -26.92
C GLY A 59 -19.98 28.11 -27.10
N THR A 60 -19.44 28.68 -26.01
CA THR A 60 -18.69 29.96 -26.04
C THR A 60 -17.22 29.86 -25.64
N LEU A 61 -16.66 28.63 -25.70
CA LEU A 61 -15.30 28.40 -25.23
C LEU A 61 -14.28 28.56 -26.36
N SER A 62 -13.14 29.17 -26.06
CA SER A 62 -11.99 29.17 -26.96
C SER A 62 -11.44 27.72 -27.12
N PRO A 63 -10.78 27.40 -28.25
CA PRO A 63 -10.16 26.09 -28.46
C PRO A 63 -9.23 25.66 -27.31
N SER A 64 -8.42 26.56 -26.79
CA SER A 64 -7.53 26.32 -25.65
C SER A 64 -8.31 25.91 -24.40
N ARG A 65 -9.45 26.53 -24.14
CA ARG A 65 -10.28 26.24 -22.96
C ARG A 65 -11.04 24.93 -23.09
N GLN A 66 -11.37 24.53 -24.34
CA GLN A 66 -11.92 23.20 -24.62
C GLN A 66 -10.91 22.11 -24.31
N GLU A 67 -9.65 22.28 -24.72
CA GLU A 67 -8.55 21.36 -24.41
C GLU A 67 -8.33 21.21 -22.90
N GLU A 68 -8.31 22.33 -22.16
CA GLU A 68 -8.20 22.29 -20.69
C GLU A 68 -9.36 21.51 -20.04
N TYR A 69 -10.58 21.66 -20.55
CA TYR A 69 -11.72 20.91 -20.01
C TYR A 69 -11.67 19.44 -20.35
N LEU A 70 -11.22 19.08 -21.57
CA LEU A 70 -11.01 17.68 -21.96
C LEU A 70 -9.94 17.01 -21.09
N ALA A 71 -8.81 17.67 -20.89
CA ALA A 71 -7.76 17.18 -20.01
C ALA A 71 -8.26 16.99 -18.55
N SER A 72 -9.02 17.96 -18.03
CA SER A 72 -9.61 17.88 -16.69
C SER A 72 -10.61 16.72 -16.55
N MET A 73 -11.40 16.45 -17.61
CA MET A 73 -12.33 15.32 -17.63
C MET A 73 -11.57 13.99 -17.68
N GLU A 74 -10.51 13.90 -18.47
CA GLU A 74 -9.67 12.69 -18.56
C GLU A 74 -9.03 12.39 -17.20
N ASP A 75 -8.46 13.38 -16.53
CA ASP A 75 -7.91 13.24 -15.19
C ASP A 75 -8.96 12.78 -14.16
N GLY A 76 -10.17 13.35 -14.24
CA GLY A 76 -11.28 12.95 -13.39
C GLY A 76 -11.69 11.48 -13.61
N LEU A 77 -11.76 11.03 -14.86
CA LEU A 77 -12.07 9.63 -15.21
C LEU A 77 -10.97 8.67 -14.73
N ARG A 78 -9.70 9.00 -14.98
CA ARG A 78 -8.56 8.21 -14.50
C ARG A 78 -8.57 8.09 -12.98
N ARG A 79 -8.99 9.14 -12.28
CA ARG A 79 -9.15 9.12 -10.83
C ARG A 79 -10.25 8.17 -10.38
N VAL A 80 -11.45 8.23 -11.00
CA VAL A 80 -12.55 7.29 -10.70
C VAL A 80 -12.09 5.84 -10.92
N GLN A 81 -11.43 5.56 -12.06
CA GLN A 81 -10.90 4.22 -12.35
C GLN A 81 -9.94 3.73 -11.24
N ARG A 82 -9.07 4.60 -10.74
CA ARG A 82 -8.13 4.26 -9.67
C ARG A 82 -8.84 3.93 -8.38
N ILE A 83 -9.84 4.73 -7.97
CA ILE A 83 -10.63 4.49 -6.76
C ILE A 83 -11.37 3.16 -6.87
N VAL A 84 -12.03 2.88 -7.99
CA VAL A 84 -12.75 1.62 -8.22
C VAL A 84 -11.81 0.42 -8.17
N ARG A 85 -10.64 0.51 -8.82
CA ARG A 85 -9.64 -0.58 -8.81
C ARG A 85 -9.15 -0.85 -7.38
N GLN A 86 -8.81 0.18 -6.63
CA GLN A 86 -8.37 0.03 -5.23
C GLN A 86 -9.47 -0.51 -4.31
N LEU A 87 -10.74 -0.18 -4.57
CA LEU A 87 -11.87 -0.74 -3.84
C LEU A 87 -12.05 -2.24 -4.16
N LEU A 88 -11.88 -2.62 -5.43
CA LEU A 88 -11.91 -4.02 -5.84
C LEU A 88 -10.75 -4.81 -5.20
N ASP A 89 -9.53 -4.27 -5.25
CA ASP A 89 -8.34 -4.87 -4.61
C ASP A 89 -8.54 -5.05 -3.10
N PHE A 90 -9.16 -4.05 -2.44
CA PHE A 90 -9.50 -4.15 -1.01
C PHE A 90 -10.60 -5.19 -0.72
N SER A 91 -11.58 -5.32 -1.63
CA SER A 91 -12.73 -6.23 -1.50
C SER A 91 -12.40 -7.68 -1.91
N GLN A 92 -11.46 -7.87 -2.84
CA GLN A 92 -11.11 -9.20 -3.32
C GLN A 92 -10.35 -9.99 -2.25
N GLN A 93 -10.81 -11.23 -2.05
CA GLN A 93 -10.08 -12.23 -1.28
C GLN A 93 -8.92 -12.75 -2.14
N HIS A 94 -7.74 -12.21 -1.97
CA HIS A 94 -6.56 -12.88 -2.44
C HIS A 94 -6.05 -13.75 -1.28
N ASN A 95 -6.26 -15.06 -1.37
CA ASN A 95 -5.43 -15.95 -0.59
C ASN A 95 -4.01 -15.81 -1.14
N PRO A 96 -3.03 -15.43 -0.33
CA PRO A 96 -1.66 -15.26 -0.83
C PRO A 96 -1.17 -16.59 -1.42
N GLU A 97 -0.67 -16.54 -2.64
CA GLU A 97 0.03 -17.68 -3.26
C GLU A 97 1.48 -17.68 -2.75
N LEU A 98 1.65 -18.18 -1.51
CA LEU A 98 2.95 -18.22 -0.86
C LEU A 98 3.89 -19.19 -1.59
N ALA A 99 5.05 -18.69 -2.03
CA ALA A 99 6.14 -19.46 -2.61
C ALA A 99 7.48 -18.96 -2.06
N LEU A 100 8.50 -19.80 -2.14
CA LEU A 100 9.87 -19.37 -1.82
C LEU A 100 10.29 -18.26 -2.82
N ALA A 101 10.66 -17.12 -2.29
CA ALA A 101 11.09 -15.99 -3.10
C ALA A 101 12.11 -15.11 -2.36
N ASP A 102 13.03 -14.54 -3.13
CA ASP A 102 14.02 -13.59 -2.66
C ASP A 102 13.40 -12.18 -2.56
N ILE A 103 13.33 -11.66 -1.35
CA ILE A 103 12.78 -10.32 -1.08
C ILE A 103 13.61 -9.22 -1.75
N ASN A 104 14.92 -9.40 -1.93
CA ASN A 104 15.75 -8.42 -2.60
C ASN A 104 15.41 -8.30 -4.08
N GLN A 105 14.99 -9.40 -4.73
CA GLN A 105 14.49 -9.34 -6.11
C GLN A 105 13.18 -8.55 -6.18
N VAL A 106 12.30 -8.68 -5.19
CA VAL A 106 11.05 -7.91 -5.13
C VAL A 106 11.36 -6.42 -4.97
N VAL A 107 12.27 -6.07 -4.05
CA VAL A 107 12.75 -4.67 -3.86
C VAL A 107 13.30 -4.12 -5.17
N ASN A 108 14.24 -4.83 -5.81
CA ASN A 108 14.89 -4.38 -7.05
C ASN A 108 13.88 -4.19 -8.19
N ARG A 109 12.86 -5.07 -8.28
CA ARG A 109 11.79 -4.91 -9.28
C ARG A 109 10.96 -3.65 -9.05
N VAL A 110 10.61 -3.35 -7.81
CA VAL A 110 9.88 -2.12 -7.47
C VAL A 110 10.72 -0.88 -7.76
N LEU A 111 12.01 -0.91 -7.44
CA LEU A 111 12.93 0.19 -7.73
C LEU A 111 13.04 0.44 -9.24
N LEU A 112 13.16 -0.62 -10.05
CA LEU A 112 13.17 -0.51 -11.51
C LEU A 112 11.89 0.12 -12.04
N LEU A 113 10.73 -0.25 -11.50
CA LEU A 113 9.43 0.28 -11.94
C LEU A 113 9.24 1.75 -11.53
N THR A 114 9.90 2.21 -10.48
CA THR A 114 9.80 3.58 -9.96
C THR A 114 10.96 4.50 -10.34
N ASP A 115 11.99 3.99 -11.01
CA ASP A 115 13.20 4.72 -11.38
C ASP A 115 12.91 6.04 -12.10
N HIS A 116 11.97 6.02 -13.04
CA HIS A 116 11.54 7.18 -13.80
C HIS A 116 10.95 8.32 -12.95
N LEU A 117 10.62 8.07 -11.68
CA LEU A 117 10.05 9.07 -10.76
C LEU A 117 11.14 9.78 -9.94
N PHE A 118 12.33 9.20 -9.76
CA PHE A 118 13.33 9.77 -8.86
C PHE A 118 13.89 11.10 -9.36
N VAL A 119 14.28 11.17 -10.61
CA VAL A 119 14.87 12.39 -11.19
C VAL A 119 13.88 13.56 -11.20
N PRO A 120 12.64 13.43 -11.71
CA PRO A 120 11.67 14.53 -11.69
C PRO A 120 11.35 15.04 -10.28
N HIS A 121 11.35 14.15 -9.27
CA HIS A 121 11.08 14.50 -7.88
C HIS A 121 12.33 14.87 -7.09
N ARG A 122 13.52 14.89 -7.71
CA ARG A 122 14.81 15.18 -7.07
C ARG A 122 15.10 14.27 -5.87
N VAL A 123 14.72 13.02 -5.98
CA VAL A 123 14.93 12.00 -4.94
C VAL A 123 16.26 11.28 -5.23
N GLN A 124 17.13 11.26 -4.25
CA GLN A 124 18.33 10.42 -4.24
C GLN A 124 17.98 9.07 -3.63
N LEU A 125 18.27 7.97 -4.35
CA LEU A 125 18.06 6.61 -3.87
C LEU A 125 19.34 6.06 -3.25
N GLU A 126 19.22 5.51 -2.04
CA GLU A 126 20.27 4.75 -1.36
C GLU A 126 19.76 3.35 -1.04
N THR A 127 20.54 2.32 -1.35
CA THR A 127 20.17 0.93 -1.07
C THR A 127 21.26 0.21 -0.29
N ALA A 128 20.87 -0.58 0.71
CA ALA A 128 21.75 -1.47 1.46
C ALA A 128 21.00 -2.81 1.68
N LEU A 129 21.02 -3.64 0.64
CA LEU A 129 20.34 -4.94 0.65
C LEU A 129 21.31 -6.01 1.11
N SER A 130 20.99 -6.71 2.21
CA SER A 130 21.80 -7.82 2.72
C SER A 130 21.75 -9.00 1.74
N PRO A 131 22.90 -9.54 1.32
CA PRO A 131 22.94 -10.70 0.42
C PRO A 131 22.57 -12.03 1.13
N ASP A 132 22.62 -12.05 2.45
CA ASP A 132 22.50 -13.27 3.26
C ASP A 132 21.04 -13.57 3.69
N ILE A 133 20.05 -12.93 3.04
CA ILE A 133 18.64 -13.18 3.35
C ILE A 133 18.22 -14.45 2.61
N PRO A 134 17.73 -15.48 3.33
CA PRO A 134 17.20 -16.68 2.69
C PRO A 134 15.93 -16.38 1.90
N GLU A 135 15.54 -17.27 1.02
CA GLU A 135 14.21 -17.19 0.39
C GLU A 135 13.12 -17.28 1.46
N LEU A 136 12.13 -16.41 1.35
CA LEU A 136 10.99 -16.30 2.26
C LEU A 136 9.74 -16.90 1.62
N MET A 137 8.83 -17.45 2.43
CA MET A 137 7.50 -17.86 1.98
C MET A 137 6.60 -16.62 1.81
N ILE A 138 6.62 -16.04 0.63
CA ILE A 138 5.89 -14.81 0.31
C ILE A 138 5.18 -14.91 -1.04
N ASP A 139 4.07 -14.18 -1.17
CA ASP A 139 3.49 -13.85 -2.46
C ASP A 139 4.20 -12.62 -3.04
N ARG A 140 4.97 -12.84 -4.11
CA ARG A 140 5.79 -11.80 -4.75
C ARG A 140 4.97 -10.61 -5.22
N HIS A 141 3.79 -10.84 -5.80
CA HIS A 141 2.96 -9.76 -6.35
C HIS A 141 2.35 -8.91 -5.23
N MET A 142 1.88 -9.55 -4.16
CA MET A 142 1.38 -8.83 -3.00
C MET A 142 2.49 -8.01 -2.31
N MET A 143 3.71 -8.58 -2.18
CA MET A 143 4.84 -7.83 -1.63
C MET A 143 5.31 -6.71 -2.55
N GLU A 144 5.31 -6.90 -3.88
CA GLU A 144 5.52 -5.81 -4.85
C GLU A 144 4.52 -4.67 -4.63
N GLN A 145 3.25 -4.98 -4.40
CA GLN A 145 2.21 -3.98 -4.13
C GLN A 145 2.48 -3.21 -2.83
N VAL A 146 2.88 -3.89 -1.75
CA VAL A 146 3.26 -3.25 -0.49
C VAL A 146 4.43 -2.28 -0.70
N LEU A 147 5.53 -2.78 -1.28
CA LEU A 147 6.74 -1.99 -1.48
C LEU A 147 6.50 -0.80 -2.43
N MET A 148 5.76 -1.02 -3.51
CA MET A 148 5.36 0.03 -4.46
C MET A 148 4.59 1.15 -3.75
N ASN A 149 3.61 0.79 -2.92
CA ASN A 149 2.82 1.76 -2.18
C ASN A 149 3.68 2.58 -1.21
N LEU A 150 4.61 1.95 -0.48
CA LEU A 150 5.48 2.64 0.46
C LEU A 150 6.49 3.54 -0.26
N VAL A 151 7.10 3.08 -1.37
CA VAL A 151 8.03 3.88 -2.19
C VAL A 151 7.31 5.09 -2.79
N LEU A 152 6.12 4.93 -3.35
CA LEU A 152 5.34 6.04 -3.89
C LEU A 152 4.93 7.04 -2.79
N ASN A 153 4.59 6.57 -1.59
CA ASN A 153 4.30 7.45 -0.47
C ASN A 153 5.53 8.25 -0.04
N ALA A 154 6.71 7.62 0.01
CA ALA A 154 7.97 8.28 0.31
C ALA A 154 8.31 9.36 -0.71
N ILE A 155 8.22 9.07 -2.01
CA ILE A 155 8.46 10.05 -3.09
C ILE A 155 7.50 11.24 -2.95
N GLN A 156 6.23 10.98 -2.68
CA GLN A 156 5.21 12.03 -2.51
C GLN A 156 5.41 12.89 -1.25
N ALA A 157 6.04 12.34 -0.20
CA ALA A 157 6.39 13.08 1.01
C ALA A 157 7.58 14.02 0.79
N MET A 158 8.43 13.76 -0.19
CA MET A 158 9.63 14.51 -0.54
C MET A 158 9.37 15.54 -1.66
N ARG A 159 8.45 16.48 -1.44
CA ARG A 159 7.99 17.44 -2.48
C ARG A 159 9.10 18.34 -3.04
N THR A 160 10.12 18.63 -2.26
CA THR A 160 11.26 19.50 -2.64
C THR A 160 12.51 18.70 -2.96
N GLY A 161 12.39 17.37 -3.03
CA GLY A 161 13.51 16.44 -3.12
C GLY A 161 13.86 15.87 -1.75
N GLY A 162 14.75 14.88 -1.75
CA GLY A 162 15.20 14.21 -0.52
C GLY A 162 15.94 12.92 -0.79
N VAL A 163 16.12 12.11 0.26
CA VAL A 163 16.78 10.81 0.21
C VAL A 163 15.79 9.71 0.55
N LEU A 164 15.68 8.73 -0.34
CA LEU A 164 14.98 7.48 -0.10
C LEU A 164 16.01 6.40 0.19
N THR A 165 16.00 5.83 1.39
CA THR A 165 16.89 4.75 1.78
C THR A 165 16.09 3.46 1.93
N ILE A 166 16.52 2.38 1.24
CA ILE A 166 15.91 1.05 1.39
C ILE A 166 16.98 0.07 1.90
N ARG A 167 16.67 -0.59 3.01
CA ARG A 167 17.57 -1.56 3.62
C ARG A 167 16.85 -2.87 3.88
N THR A 168 17.55 -3.98 3.66
CA THR A 168 17.10 -5.29 4.07
C THR A 168 18.13 -5.92 5.02
N SER A 169 17.66 -6.64 6.03
CA SER A 169 18.52 -7.31 7.01
C SER A 169 17.80 -8.51 7.61
N MET A 170 18.57 -9.43 8.21
CA MET A 170 18.02 -10.47 9.08
C MET A 170 18.21 -10.07 10.54
N ASP A 171 17.20 -10.37 11.35
CA ASP A 171 17.24 -10.30 12.82
C ASP A 171 16.77 -11.65 13.34
N GLU A 172 17.71 -12.46 13.84
CA GLU A 172 17.50 -13.84 14.33
C GLU A 172 16.58 -14.69 13.42
N ALA A 173 15.27 -14.57 13.57
CA ALA A 173 14.27 -15.35 12.87
C ALA A 173 13.44 -14.55 11.86
N HIS A 174 13.72 -13.26 11.68
CA HIS A 174 12.88 -12.38 10.86
C HIS A 174 13.69 -11.62 9.83
N CYS A 175 13.13 -11.49 8.64
CA CYS A 175 13.60 -10.54 7.64
C CYS A 175 12.98 -9.17 7.89
N LEU A 176 13.83 -8.14 7.90
CA LEU A 176 13.44 -6.75 8.07
C LEU A 176 13.64 -6.00 6.75
N VAL A 177 12.59 -5.36 6.25
CA VAL A 177 12.68 -4.41 5.14
C VAL A 177 12.35 -3.02 5.66
N ARG A 178 13.34 -2.11 5.60
CA ARG A 178 13.21 -0.72 6.04
C ARG A 178 13.16 0.19 4.83
N ILE A 179 12.16 1.08 4.80
CA ILE A 179 11.97 2.09 3.76
C ILE A 179 11.89 3.43 4.48
N GLN A 180 12.93 4.24 4.31
CA GLN A 180 13.09 5.52 4.99
C GLN A 180 13.10 6.65 3.97
N ASP A 181 12.30 7.68 4.20
CA ASP A 181 12.31 8.93 3.47
C ASP A 181 12.74 10.10 4.38
N SER A 182 13.34 11.11 3.78
CA SER A 182 13.64 12.39 4.42
C SER A 182 12.59 13.46 4.10
N GLY A 183 11.33 13.03 3.95
CA GLY A 183 10.23 13.89 3.58
C GLY A 183 9.64 14.72 4.74
N CYS A 184 8.39 15.15 4.57
CA CYS A 184 7.73 16.01 5.55
C CYS A 184 7.39 15.31 6.87
N GLY A 185 7.56 13.99 6.97
CA GLY A 185 7.15 13.23 8.15
C GLY A 185 5.63 13.19 8.37
N ILE A 186 5.25 12.61 9.49
CA ILE A 186 3.85 12.43 9.89
C ILE A 186 3.67 12.95 11.33
N SER A 187 2.70 13.84 11.53
CA SER A 187 2.38 14.36 12.85
C SER A 187 1.91 13.26 13.80
N SER A 188 2.34 13.32 15.05
CA SER A 188 1.96 12.37 16.11
C SER A 188 0.44 12.23 16.30
N SER A 189 -0.31 13.28 16.01
CA SER A 189 -1.78 13.29 16.12
C SER A 189 -2.48 12.36 15.12
N VAL A 190 -1.84 12.06 13.97
CA VAL A 190 -2.42 11.21 12.92
C VAL A 190 -1.83 9.81 12.87
N LEU A 191 -0.67 9.57 13.51
CA LEU A 191 -0.02 8.27 13.56
C LEU A 191 -0.95 7.10 13.93
N PRO A 192 -1.84 7.20 14.93
CA PRO A 192 -2.72 6.10 15.30
C PRO A 192 -3.72 5.70 14.22
N ARG A 193 -3.94 6.55 13.21
CA ARG A 193 -4.98 6.40 12.19
C ARG A 193 -4.46 6.13 10.78
N ILE A 194 -3.15 6.11 10.58
CA ILE A 194 -2.58 6.01 9.21
C ILE A 194 -2.90 4.70 8.50
N PHE A 195 -3.18 3.63 9.26
CA PHE A 195 -3.60 2.34 8.72
C PHE A 195 -5.13 2.19 8.62
N ASP A 196 -5.89 3.21 9.09
CA ASP A 196 -7.34 3.20 8.92
C ASP A 196 -7.68 3.29 7.42
N PRO A 197 -8.58 2.46 6.91
CA PRO A 197 -9.02 2.56 5.52
C PRO A 197 -9.58 3.95 5.22
N PHE A 198 -9.22 4.50 4.05
CA PHE A 198 -9.59 5.84 3.56
C PHE A 198 -9.04 7.03 4.36
N PHE A 199 -8.23 6.78 5.38
CA PHE A 199 -7.56 7.88 6.06
C PHE A 199 -6.44 8.44 5.18
N THR A 200 -6.46 9.75 4.97
CA THR A 200 -5.45 10.46 4.21
C THR A 200 -5.29 11.90 4.70
N THR A 201 -4.06 12.36 4.76
CA THR A 201 -3.71 13.77 5.02
C THR A 201 -3.48 14.56 3.71
N LYS A 202 -3.56 13.87 2.57
CA LYS A 202 -3.37 14.49 1.24
C LYS A 202 -4.62 15.28 0.86
N PRO A 203 -4.48 16.36 0.06
CA PRO A 203 -5.62 17.11 -0.47
C PRO A 203 -6.61 16.20 -1.19
N ALA A 204 -7.87 16.59 -1.20
CA ALA A 204 -8.91 15.84 -1.86
C ALA A 204 -8.50 15.47 -3.30
N GLY A 205 -8.42 14.19 -3.58
CA GLY A 205 -8.04 13.67 -4.88
C GLY A 205 -6.63 13.21 -5.09
N GLN A 206 -5.75 13.48 -4.17
CA GLN A 206 -4.34 13.06 -4.28
C GLN A 206 -4.02 11.80 -3.46
N GLY A 207 -4.94 11.35 -2.62
CA GLY A 207 -4.80 10.12 -1.85
C GLY A 207 -6.15 9.46 -1.64
N THR A 208 -6.23 8.14 -1.84
CA THR A 208 -7.43 7.34 -1.58
C THR A 208 -7.50 6.83 -0.14
N GLY A 209 -6.39 6.95 0.62
CA GLY A 209 -6.30 6.43 1.98
C GLY A 209 -6.39 4.90 2.09
N LEU A 210 -6.37 4.16 0.97
CA LEU A 210 -6.43 2.69 0.99
C LEU A 210 -5.05 2.02 0.96
N GLY A 211 -4.02 2.69 0.46
CA GLY A 211 -2.72 2.08 0.25
C GLY A 211 -2.12 1.48 1.51
N LEU A 212 -2.05 2.24 2.60
CA LEU A 212 -1.44 1.76 3.85
C LEU A 212 -2.27 0.68 4.52
N SER A 213 -3.60 0.76 4.49
CA SER A 213 -4.48 -0.27 5.04
C SER A 213 -4.37 -1.60 4.26
N VAL A 214 -4.27 -1.54 2.93
CA VAL A 214 -3.99 -2.71 2.08
C VAL A 214 -2.61 -3.29 2.39
N SER A 215 -1.57 -2.45 2.49
CA SER A 215 -0.22 -2.89 2.85
C SER A 215 -0.19 -3.59 4.21
N TYR A 216 -0.90 -3.05 5.20
CA TYR A 216 -1.03 -3.66 6.51
C TYR A 216 -1.67 -5.05 6.44
N GLY A 217 -2.77 -5.18 5.69
CA GLY A 217 -3.46 -6.46 5.48
C GLY A 217 -2.55 -7.49 4.82
N ILE A 218 -1.89 -7.12 3.73
CA ILE A 218 -0.97 -8.01 3.00
C ILE A 218 0.16 -8.50 3.92
N VAL A 219 0.81 -7.60 4.66
CA VAL A 219 1.91 -7.99 5.57
C VAL A 219 1.41 -8.94 6.66
N LYS A 220 0.21 -8.71 7.20
CA LYS A 220 -0.42 -9.61 8.19
C LYS A 220 -0.76 -10.98 7.58
N ASP A 221 -1.25 -11.04 6.36
CA ASP A 221 -1.55 -12.29 5.65
C ASP A 221 -0.28 -13.13 5.37
N HIS A 222 0.91 -12.50 5.39
CA HIS A 222 2.23 -13.15 5.35
C HIS A 222 2.78 -13.51 6.74
N GLY A 223 1.99 -13.38 7.81
CA GLY A 223 2.45 -13.60 9.19
C GLY A 223 3.45 -12.55 9.69
N GLY A 224 3.55 -11.42 8.99
CA GLY A 224 4.48 -10.34 9.29
C GLY A 224 3.88 -9.22 10.13
N GLU A 225 4.70 -8.20 10.33
CA GLU A 225 4.30 -6.95 10.99
C GLU A 225 4.81 -5.74 10.19
N ILE A 226 4.03 -4.67 10.16
CA ILE A 226 4.46 -3.38 9.65
C ILE A 226 4.41 -2.35 10.77
N ARG A 227 5.54 -1.71 11.03
CA ARG A 227 5.70 -0.61 11.99
C ARG A 227 6.15 0.64 11.28
N LEU A 228 6.05 1.76 11.99
CA LEU A 228 6.42 3.05 11.46
C LEU A 228 7.03 3.89 12.58
N GLU A 229 8.07 4.60 12.22
CA GLU A 229 8.70 5.66 13.00
C GLU A 229 8.66 6.93 12.16
N SER A 230 8.15 8.03 12.69
CA SER A 230 8.06 9.28 11.93
C SER A 230 8.13 10.49 12.84
N GLU A 231 8.81 11.52 12.36
CA GLU A 231 8.91 12.82 12.99
C GLU A 231 8.60 13.91 11.96
N GLU A 232 7.67 14.80 12.32
CA GLU A 232 7.22 15.88 11.43
C GLU A 232 8.39 16.82 11.10
N GLY A 233 8.61 17.05 9.81
CA GLY A 233 9.73 17.85 9.29
C GLY A 233 11.05 17.09 9.12
N VAL A 234 11.16 15.84 9.59
CA VAL A 234 12.38 15.02 9.51
C VAL A 234 12.25 13.91 8.49
N GLY A 235 11.13 13.14 8.52
CA GLY A 235 10.87 12.05 7.60
C GLY A 235 10.11 10.88 8.24
N THR A 236 10.02 9.79 7.47
CA THR A 236 9.30 8.57 7.88
C THR A 236 10.11 7.34 7.59
N THR A 237 10.09 6.37 8.49
CA THR A 237 10.65 5.03 8.30
C THR A 237 9.56 3.99 8.48
N PHE A 238 9.24 3.25 7.42
CA PHE A 238 8.43 2.04 7.51
C PHE A 238 9.34 0.84 7.71
N ILE A 239 8.95 -0.06 8.61
CA ILE A 239 9.67 -1.28 8.94
C ILE A 239 8.71 -2.44 8.76
N ILE A 240 8.98 -3.28 7.76
CA ILE A 240 8.26 -4.53 7.52
C ILE A 240 9.10 -5.65 8.12
N THR A 241 8.47 -6.46 8.97
CA THR A 241 9.07 -7.65 9.56
C THR A 241 8.35 -8.87 8.99
N LEU A 242 9.09 -9.78 8.35
CA LEU A 242 8.56 -11.02 7.76
C LEU A 242 9.23 -12.23 8.44
N PRO A 243 8.52 -13.36 8.62
CA PRO A 243 9.13 -14.58 9.11
C PRO A 243 10.29 -15.03 8.22
N GLY A 244 11.47 -15.25 8.79
CA GLY A 244 12.70 -15.67 8.08
C GLY A 244 12.79 -17.19 7.82
N GLN A 245 11.94 -18.00 8.46
CA GLN A 245 11.89 -19.45 8.27
C GLN A 245 10.45 -19.91 8.10
N VAL A 246 10.29 -20.92 7.26
CA VAL A 246 9.04 -21.69 7.20
C VAL A 246 8.87 -22.38 8.54
N GLN A 247 7.93 -21.95 9.37
CA GLN A 247 7.42 -22.83 10.39
C GLN A 247 6.77 -24.02 9.64
N ALA A 248 7.50 -25.13 9.58
CA ALA A 248 6.91 -26.39 9.16
C ALA A 248 5.71 -26.66 10.07
N ALA A 249 4.53 -26.67 9.46
CA ALA A 249 3.28 -26.97 10.13
C ALA A 249 3.20 -28.48 10.46
#